data_90b618a5713be4cd235b11721f03be01
#
_entry.id   90b618a5713be4cd235b11721f03be01
#
_cell.length_a   1.000
_cell.length_b   1.000
_cell.length_c   1.000
_cell.angle_alpha   90.00
_cell.angle_beta   90.00
_cell.angle_gamma   90.00
#
_symmetry.space_group_name_H-M   'P 1'
#
loop_
_entity.id
_entity.type
_entity.pdbx_description
1 polymer ?
#
loop_
_entity_poly.entity_id
_entity_poly.type
_entity_poly.pdbx_seq_one_letter_code
_entity_poly.pdbx_strand_id
1 'polypeptide(L)'
;SSAASDVYKRQVLRHPAEELNQFSKLIDQYEYRKEKIINFLEEKNITLKDLDAISCRGGLIGPIPSGTYTINDSLFTRLSTDVVHASNLAGIIGYNLSKELGIPSYITDPVTVDEMAPIAKVTGIPGIERKSKFHALNQKAIARRAAKQLNRKYDESNFIVIHIGGGISIGAHEKGKVIDVNNVIDGDGPMAPTRAGSIPVEAVIDLC
;
A
#
# COMPACT_ATOMS: atom_id res chain seq x y z
N SER A 1 12.51 -25.76 -0.82
CA SER A 1 12.26 -26.58 -1.97
C SER A 1 11.60 -25.79 -3.08
N SER A 2 12.01 -26.07 -4.31
CA SER A 2 11.73 -25.32 -5.53
C SER A 2 10.27 -25.28 -6.00
N ALA A 3 9.41 -26.16 -5.52
CA ALA A 3 8.03 -26.27 -6.03
C ALA A 3 7.14 -25.05 -5.76
N ALA A 4 7.42 -24.26 -4.74
CA ALA A 4 6.65 -23.06 -4.45
C ALA A 4 7.08 -21.84 -5.28
N SER A 5 8.30 -21.85 -5.90
CA SER A 5 8.79 -20.75 -6.71
C SER A 5 8.22 -20.73 -8.13
N ASP A 6 7.81 -21.88 -8.64
CA ASP A 6 7.27 -22.03 -10.00
C ASP A 6 5.82 -21.53 -10.13
N VAL A 7 5.12 -21.32 -9.00
CA VAL A 7 3.75 -20.79 -8.97
C VAL A 7 3.73 -19.26 -9.09
N TYR A 8 4.84 -18.55 -8.86
CA TYR A 8 4.90 -17.09 -8.89
C TYR A 8 5.40 -16.55 -10.23
N LYS A 9 4.49 -16.21 -11.12
CA LYS A 9 4.82 -15.31 -12.25
C LYS A 9 4.86 -13.87 -11.73
N ARG A 10 6.06 -13.37 -11.39
CA ARG A 10 6.24 -11.98 -10.98
C ARG A 10 6.54 -11.11 -12.19
N GLN A 11 5.71 -10.12 -12.43
CA GLN A 11 5.92 -9.13 -13.48
C GLN A 11 5.54 -7.74 -13.02
N VAL A 12 6.20 -6.74 -13.62
CA VAL A 12 5.90 -5.33 -13.43
C VAL A 12 5.30 -4.79 -14.73
N LEU A 13 4.02 -4.44 -14.70
CA LEU A 13 3.38 -3.71 -15.77
C LEU A 13 3.72 -2.22 -15.62
N ARG A 14 4.49 -1.70 -16.58
CA ARG A 14 4.86 -0.29 -16.59
C ARG A 14 3.80 0.54 -17.28
N HIS A 15 3.54 1.71 -16.74
CA HIS A 15 2.65 2.71 -17.31
C HIS A 15 3.52 3.93 -17.65
N PRO A 16 3.87 4.15 -18.93
CA PRO A 16 4.65 5.31 -19.36
C PRO A 16 3.95 6.61 -18.99
N ALA A 17 4.72 7.63 -18.59
CA ALA A 17 4.17 8.92 -18.20
C ALA A 17 3.36 9.55 -19.34
N GLU A 18 3.80 9.39 -20.58
CA GLU A 18 3.13 9.88 -21.79
C GLU A 18 1.72 9.29 -21.94
N GLU A 19 1.52 8.00 -21.65
CA GLU A 19 0.22 7.34 -21.67
C GLU A 19 -0.67 7.82 -20.50
N LEU A 20 -0.08 8.13 -19.34
CA LEU A 20 -0.83 8.58 -18.17
C LEU A 20 -1.23 10.06 -18.23
N ASN A 21 -0.45 10.91 -18.90
CA ASN A 21 -0.70 12.34 -19.00
C ASN A 21 -1.95 12.70 -19.83
N GLN A 22 -2.50 11.77 -20.60
CA GLN A 22 -3.75 11.96 -21.32
C GLN A 22 -4.99 11.95 -20.40
N PHE A 23 -4.86 11.48 -19.17
CA PHE A 23 -5.97 11.41 -18.21
C PHE A 23 -5.97 12.63 -17.30
N SER A 24 -7.06 13.38 -17.25
CA SER A 24 -7.19 14.55 -16.40
C SER A 24 -7.33 14.20 -14.91
N LYS A 25 -7.94 13.06 -14.61
CA LYS A 25 -8.12 12.55 -13.24
C LYS A 25 -7.58 11.13 -13.10
N LEU A 26 -7.17 10.80 -11.90
CA LEU A 26 -6.64 9.48 -11.62
C LEU A 26 -7.66 8.36 -11.84
N ILE A 27 -8.94 8.61 -11.52
CA ILE A 27 -10.00 7.63 -11.73
C ILE A 27 -10.22 7.29 -13.22
N ASP A 28 -9.96 8.24 -14.12
CA ASP A 28 -10.09 8.05 -15.56
C ASP A 28 -9.10 7.01 -16.11
N GLN A 29 -8.06 6.67 -15.34
CA GLN A 29 -7.10 5.62 -15.67
C GLN A 29 -7.63 4.19 -15.39
N TYR A 30 -8.87 4.05 -14.89
CA TYR A 30 -9.42 2.76 -14.46
C TYR A 30 -9.44 1.74 -15.60
N GLU A 31 -10.11 2.04 -16.73
CA GLU A 31 -10.21 1.11 -17.86
C GLU A 31 -8.83 0.79 -18.45
N TYR A 32 -8.01 1.80 -18.69
CA TYR A 32 -6.64 1.62 -19.18
C TYR A 32 -5.82 0.64 -18.32
N ARG A 33 -5.90 0.76 -16.98
CA ARG A 33 -5.17 -0.13 -16.08
C ARG A 33 -5.78 -1.52 -16.00
N LYS A 34 -7.11 -1.62 -16.05
CA LYS A 34 -7.84 -2.91 -16.11
C LYS A 34 -7.45 -3.69 -17.37
N GLU A 35 -7.49 -3.05 -18.53
CA GLU A 35 -7.09 -3.66 -19.81
C GLU A 35 -5.63 -4.14 -19.81
N LYS A 36 -4.70 -3.34 -19.31
CA LYS A 36 -3.29 -3.75 -19.18
C LYS A 36 -3.15 -5.04 -18.35
N ILE A 37 -3.95 -5.22 -17.29
CA ILE A 37 -3.94 -6.44 -16.46
C ILE A 37 -4.51 -7.62 -17.25
N ILE A 38 -5.64 -7.44 -17.92
CA ILE A 38 -6.30 -8.49 -18.70
C ILE A 38 -5.39 -8.96 -19.84
N ASN A 39 -4.87 -8.04 -20.65
CA ASN A 39 -3.97 -8.35 -21.74
C ASN A 39 -2.72 -9.11 -21.27
N PHE A 40 -2.17 -8.71 -20.11
CA PHE A 40 -1.05 -9.42 -19.51
C PHE A 40 -1.41 -10.88 -19.13
N LEU A 41 -2.59 -11.11 -18.56
CA LEU A 41 -3.02 -12.48 -18.23
C LEU A 41 -3.19 -13.32 -19.49
N GLU A 42 -3.80 -12.75 -20.54
CA GLU A 42 -3.98 -13.42 -21.84
C GLU A 42 -2.62 -13.76 -22.49
N GLU A 43 -1.66 -12.85 -22.51
CA GLU A 43 -0.27 -13.11 -22.98
C GLU A 43 0.40 -14.27 -22.24
N LYS A 44 -0.01 -14.53 -20.99
CA LYS A 44 0.50 -15.65 -20.19
C LYS A 44 -0.36 -16.91 -20.26
N ASN A 45 -1.37 -16.93 -21.13
CA ASN A 45 -2.36 -18.00 -21.23
C ASN A 45 -3.04 -18.29 -19.87
N ILE A 46 -3.31 -17.25 -19.09
CA ILE A 46 -4.06 -17.31 -17.83
C ILE A 46 -5.44 -16.72 -18.13
N THR A 47 -6.50 -17.51 -17.96
CA THR A 47 -7.85 -16.98 -18.10
C THR A 47 -8.34 -16.44 -16.76
N LEU A 48 -9.22 -15.44 -16.81
CA LEU A 48 -9.81 -14.90 -15.58
C LEU A 48 -10.58 -15.97 -14.78
N LYS A 49 -11.06 -17.03 -15.45
CA LYS A 49 -11.79 -18.15 -14.83
C LYS A 49 -10.88 -19.07 -14.01
N ASP A 50 -9.56 -19.00 -14.22
CA ASP A 50 -8.57 -19.79 -13.47
C ASP A 50 -8.25 -19.17 -12.11
N LEU A 51 -8.81 -17.97 -11.82
CA LEU A 51 -8.54 -17.26 -10.58
C LEU A 51 -9.50 -17.69 -9.47
N ASP A 52 -8.95 -18.05 -8.31
CA ASP A 52 -9.71 -18.36 -7.09
C ASP A 52 -10.00 -17.11 -6.25
N ALA A 53 -9.16 -16.10 -6.33
CA ALA A 53 -9.27 -14.86 -5.57
C ALA A 53 -8.40 -13.74 -6.17
N ILE A 54 -8.72 -12.51 -5.82
CA ILE A 54 -7.95 -11.32 -6.22
C ILE A 54 -7.38 -10.65 -4.97
N SER A 55 -6.07 -10.45 -4.91
CA SER A 55 -5.42 -9.69 -3.84
C SER A 55 -4.90 -8.35 -4.37
N CYS A 56 -5.40 -7.27 -3.81
CA CYS A 56 -5.11 -5.92 -4.25
C CYS A 56 -4.18 -5.20 -3.28
N ARG A 57 -3.39 -4.25 -3.81
CA ARG A 57 -2.78 -3.24 -2.94
C ARG A 57 -3.89 -2.35 -2.40
N GLY A 58 -3.84 -2.08 -1.09
CA GLY A 58 -4.78 -1.16 -0.47
C GLY A 58 -4.49 0.29 -0.81
N GLY A 59 -5.55 1.11 -0.84
CA GLY A 59 -5.51 2.55 -1.04
C GLY A 59 -5.57 3.34 0.27
N LEU A 60 -5.87 4.63 0.13
CA LEU A 60 -6.14 5.53 1.26
C LEU A 60 -7.58 5.32 1.72
N ILE A 61 -7.78 4.50 2.74
CA ILE A 61 -9.11 4.13 3.25
C ILE A 61 -9.36 4.60 4.68
N GLY A 62 -8.47 5.46 5.20
CA GLY A 62 -8.49 5.92 6.59
C GLY A 62 -7.75 4.96 7.53
N PRO A 63 -7.56 5.35 8.79
CA PRO A 63 -6.89 4.53 9.80
C PRO A 63 -7.60 3.19 9.97
N ILE A 64 -6.83 2.09 9.95
CA ILE A 64 -7.34 0.74 10.08
C ILE A 64 -6.28 -0.15 10.73
N PRO A 65 -6.62 -1.14 11.57
CA PRO A 65 -5.65 -2.12 12.07
C PRO A 65 -4.98 -2.91 10.93
N SER A 66 -3.83 -3.52 11.23
CA SER A 66 -3.20 -4.47 10.30
C SER A 66 -4.10 -5.69 10.08
N GLY A 67 -4.20 -6.15 8.84
CA GLY A 67 -5.01 -7.31 8.50
C GLY A 67 -5.29 -7.45 7.02
N THR A 68 -6.01 -8.52 6.69
CA THR A 68 -6.56 -8.77 5.35
C THR A 68 -8.06 -8.54 5.39
N TYR A 69 -8.56 -7.69 4.51
CA TYR A 69 -9.94 -7.25 4.46
C TYR A 69 -10.56 -7.63 3.12
N THR A 70 -11.74 -8.25 3.17
CA THR A 70 -12.55 -8.48 1.96
C THR A 70 -13.05 -7.14 1.43
N ILE A 71 -12.93 -6.91 0.13
CA ILE A 71 -13.46 -5.70 -0.49
C ILE A 71 -14.96 -5.90 -0.70
N ASN A 72 -15.73 -5.41 0.26
CA ASN A 72 -17.19 -5.33 0.20
C ASN A 72 -17.65 -3.96 -0.32
N ASP A 73 -18.96 -3.76 -0.45
CA ASP A 73 -19.54 -2.51 -0.97
C ASP A 73 -19.14 -1.28 -0.14
N SER A 74 -19.04 -1.41 1.18
CA SER A 74 -18.59 -0.33 2.07
C SER A 74 -17.12 0.05 1.82
N LEU A 75 -16.24 -0.95 1.69
CA LEU A 75 -14.83 -0.70 1.41
C LEU A 75 -14.63 -0.18 -0.01
N PHE A 76 -15.39 -0.68 -1.00
CA PHE A 76 -15.41 -0.16 -2.36
C PHE A 76 -15.80 1.33 -2.39
N THR A 77 -16.85 1.71 -1.66
CA THR A 77 -17.28 3.12 -1.55
C THR A 77 -16.15 3.99 -1.00
N ARG A 78 -15.45 3.54 0.05
CA ARG A 78 -14.29 4.28 0.62
C ARG A 78 -13.14 4.39 -0.35
N LEU A 79 -12.86 3.36 -1.16
CA LEU A 79 -11.80 3.39 -2.19
C LEU A 79 -12.14 4.33 -3.34
N SER A 80 -13.43 4.46 -3.67
CA SER A 80 -13.94 5.24 -4.80
C SER A 80 -14.20 6.71 -4.47
N THR A 81 -14.29 7.05 -3.18
CA THR A 81 -14.45 8.44 -2.73
C THR A 81 -13.09 9.13 -2.78
N ASP A 82 -13.01 10.24 -3.50
CA ASP A 82 -11.80 11.06 -3.63
C ASP A 82 -10.54 10.24 -4.00
N VAL A 83 -10.55 9.62 -5.18
CA VAL A 83 -9.42 8.83 -5.68
C VAL A 83 -8.22 9.72 -5.98
N VAL A 84 -7.44 10.01 -4.94
CA VAL A 84 -6.24 10.87 -5.00
C VAL A 84 -4.93 10.07 -5.11
N HIS A 85 -4.97 8.77 -4.97
CA HIS A 85 -3.78 7.92 -5.01
C HIS A 85 -4.01 6.67 -5.87
N ALA A 86 -3.03 6.34 -6.73
CA ALA A 86 -3.13 5.22 -7.68
C ALA A 86 -3.37 3.86 -7.03
N SER A 87 -2.99 3.67 -5.75
CA SER A 87 -3.26 2.42 -5.03
C SER A 87 -4.74 2.15 -4.80
N ASN A 88 -5.61 3.18 -4.81
CA ASN A 88 -7.05 3.00 -4.70
C ASN A 88 -7.61 2.27 -5.92
N LEU A 89 -7.07 2.55 -7.13
CA LEU A 89 -7.51 1.92 -8.37
C LEU A 89 -7.36 0.39 -8.34
N ALA A 90 -6.31 -0.13 -7.70
CA ALA A 90 -6.12 -1.58 -7.58
C ALA A 90 -7.29 -2.25 -6.85
N GLY A 91 -7.77 -1.66 -5.75
CA GLY A 91 -8.92 -2.17 -5.01
C GLY A 91 -10.24 -2.02 -5.79
N ILE A 92 -10.42 -0.93 -6.53
CA ILE A 92 -11.60 -0.69 -7.37
C ILE A 92 -11.65 -1.71 -8.51
N ILE A 93 -10.53 -1.94 -9.21
CA ILE A 93 -10.42 -2.96 -10.26
C ILE A 93 -10.69 -4.35 -9.68
N GLY A 94 -10.06 -4.68 -8.57
CA GLY A 94 -10.24 -5.99 -7.93
C GLY A 94 -11.67 -6.26 -7.49
N TYR A 95 -12.36 -5.25 -6.95
CA TYR A 95 -13.77 -5.36 -6.58
C TYR A 95 -14.66 -5.64 -7.81
N ASN A 96 -14.51 -4.86 -8.87
CA ASN A 96 -15.35 -5.05 -10.07
C ASN A 96 -15.09 -6.40 -10.73
N LEU A 97 -13.82 -6.80 -10.89
CA LEU A 97 -13.48 -8.12 -11.41
C LEU A 97 -14.02 -9.26 -10.50
N SER A 98 -13.97 -9.08 -9.18
CA SER A 98 -14.49 -10.08 -8.25
C SER A 98 -16.02 -10.29 -8.39
N LYS A 99 -16.77 -9.22 -8.65
CA LYS A 99 -18.20 -9.29 -8.91
C LYS A 99 -18.50 -9.97 -10.27
N GLU A 100 -17.72 -9.62 -11.31
CA GLU A 100 -17.84 -10.22 -12.63
C GLU A 100 -17.57 -11.74 -12.61
N LEU A 101 -16.60 -12.18 -11.81
CA LEU A 101 -16.13 -13.57 -11.75
C LEU A 101 -16.78 -14.42 -10.65
N GLY A 102 -17.47 -13.81 -9.70
CA GLY A 102 -18.04 -14.51 -8.54
C GLY A 102 -16.98 -15.01 -7.54
N ILE A 103 -15.79 -14.42 -7.50
CA ILE A 103 -14.68 -14.78 -6.61
C ILE A 103 -14.40 -13.66 -5.60
N PRO A 104 -13.78 -13.94 -4.45
CA PRO A 104 -13.47 -12.91 -3.46
C PRO A 104 -12.31 -12.00 -3.88
N SER A 105 -12.36 -10.74 -3.45
CA SER A 105 -11.24 -9.81 -3.55
C SER A 105 -10.84 -9.25 -2.18
N TYR A 106 -9.54 -9.02 -1.99
CA TYR A 106 -8.96 -8.66 -0.71
C TYR A 106 -7.97 -7.50 -0.82
N ILE A 107 -7.83 -6.76 0.29
CA ILE A 107 -6.75 -5.81 0.56
C ILE A 107 -6.02 -6.28 1.80
N THR A 108 -4.69 -6.30 1.77
CA THR A 108 -3.86 -6.64 2.92
C THR A 108 -2.96 -5.48 3.29
N ASP A 109 -2.93 -5.15 4.59
CA ASP A 109 -2.07 -4.14 5.18
C ASP A 109 -1.97 -2.86 4.32
N PRO A 110 -3.08 -2.11 4.13
CA PRO A 110 -3.07 -0.89 3.32
C PRO A 110 -2.14 0.17 3.90
N VAL A 111 -1.80 1.17 3.09
CA VAL A 111 -0.86 2.26 3.47
C VAL A 111 -1.31 3.06 4.69
N THR A 112 -2.58 2.96 5.07
CA THR A 112 -3.21 3.63 6.21
C THR A 112 -3.35 2.73 7.44
N VAL A 113 -2.63 1.60 7.50
CA VAL A 113 -2.52 0.82 8.74
C VAL A 113 -2.03 1.74 9.85
N ASP A 114 -2.77 1.79 10.96
CA ASP A 114 -2.45 2.62 12.11
C ASP A 114 -2.43 1.77 13.39
N GLU A 115 -1.23 1.46 13.84
CA GLU A 115 -0.94 0.77 15.09
C GLU A 115 0.00 1.60 15.96
N MET A 116 0.21 2.91 15.60
CA MET A 116 1.11 3.79 16.33
C MET A 116 0.69 3.91 17.79
N ALA A 117 1.68 3.85 18.65
CA ALA A 117 1.48 4.13 20.08
C ALA A 117 0.95 5.58 20.25
N PRO A 118 0.05 5.84 21.22
CA PRO A 118 -0.49 7.19 21.42
C PRO A 118 0.61 8.26 21.56
N ILE A 119 1.70 7.94 22.26
CA ILE A 119 2.82 8.85 22.44
C ILE A 119 3.55 9.17 21.11
N ALA A 120 3.59 8.23 20.17
CA ALA A 120 4.20 8.43 18.86
C ALA A 120 3.39 9.37 17.95
N LYS A 121 2.12 9.62 18.29
CA LYS A 121 1.24 10.55 17.54
C LYS A 121 1.35 11.99 18.01
N VAL A 122 1.92 12.22 19.18
CA VAL A 122 2.02 13.56 19.77
C VAL A 122 2.90 14.48 18.92
N THR A 123 2.41 15.69 18.68
CA THR A 123 3.20 16.80 18.12
C THR A 123 3.31 17.95 19.14
N GLY A 124 4.11 18.95 18.84
CA GLY A 124 4.22 20.15 19.67
C GLY A 124 3.02 21.09 19.58
N ILE A 125 1.99 20.79 18.78
CA ILE A 125 0.83 21.65 18.56
C ILE A 125 -0.43 20.91 18.99
N PRO A 126 -1.21 21.42 19.95
CA PRO A 126 -2.46 20.81 20.37
C PRO A 126 -3.45 20.64 19.21
N GLY A 127 -4.05 19.45 19.11
CA GLY A 127 -5.01 19.13 18.06
C GLY A 127 -4.39 18.69 16.73
N ILE A 128 -3.07 18.70 16.59
CA ILE A 128 -2.37 18.16 15.45
C ILE A 128 -1.64 16.89 15.87
N GLU A 129 -2.00 15.77 15.22
CA GLU A 129 -1.38 14.47 15.46
C GLU A 129 -0.62 13.97 14.22
N ARG A 130 0.46 13.22 14.46
CA ARG A 130 1.12 12.44 13.41
C ARG A 130 0.17 11.34 12.92
N LYS A 131 0.16 11.13 11.60
CA LYS A 131 -0.69 10.12 10.96
C LYS A 131 0.15 8.99 10.40
N SER A 132 -0.30 7.76 10.60
CA SER A 132 0.34 6.59 10.03
C SER A 132 -0.01 6.47 8.54
N LYS A 133 0.98 6.72 7.67
CA LYS A 133 0.87 6.49 6.22
C LYS A 133 2.23 5.99 5.72
N PHE A 134 2.36 4.69 5.51
CA PHE A 134 3.65 4.07 5.21
C PHE A 134 3.51 2.82 4.33
N HIS A 135 4.62 2.17 4.00
CA HIS A 135 4.64 0.95 3.21
C HIS A 135 4.29 -0.30 4.06
N ALA A 136 3.11 -0.29 4.67
CA ALA A 136 2.69 -1.27 5.67
C ALA A 136 2.81 -2.71 5.17
N LEU A 137 2.22 -3.03 4.01
CA LEU A 137 2.27 -4.37 3.41
C LEU A 137 3.71 -4.87 3.27
N ASN A 138 4.61 -4.04 2.73
CA ASN A 138 6.00 -4.44 2.53
C ASN A 138 6.75 -4.58 3.85
N GLN A 139 6.64 -3.61 4.74
CA GLN A 139 7.34 -3.65 6.03
C GLN A 139 6.92 -4.87 6.86
N LYS A 140 5.62 -5.13 6.98
CA LYS A 140 5.13 -6.28 7.75
C LYS A 140 5.48 -7.62 7.10
N ALA A 141 5.43 -7.72 5.77
CA ALA A 141 5.83 -8.92 5.05
C ALA A 141 7.32 -9.24 5.26
N ILE A 142 8.19 -8.22 5.18
CA ILE A 142 9.63 -8.38 5.41
C ILE A 142 9.93 -8.72 6.87
N ALA A 143 9.27 -8.08 7.84
CA ALA A 143 9.43 -8.39 9.25
C ALA A 143 9.02 -9.84 9.57
N ARG A 144 7.89 -10.32 9.04
CA ARG A 144 7.46 -11.72 9.17
C ARG A 144 8.47 -12.69 8.55
N ARG A 145 9.01 -12.34 7.37
CA ARG A 145 10.04 -13.15 6.70
C ARG A 145 11.34 -13.19 7.49
N ALA A 146 11.80 -12.05 8.02
CA ALA A 146 12.99 -11.97 8.86
C ALA A 146 12.82 -12.78 10.14
N ALA A 147 11.68 -12.67 10.84
CA ALA A 147 11.38 -13.45 12.02
C ALA A 147 11.46 -14.97 11.72
N LYS A 148 10.86 -15.42 10.60
CA LYS A 148 10.94 -16.81 10.17
C LYS A 148 12.37 -17.28 9.93
N GLN A 149 13.22 -16.45 9.30
CA GLN A 149 14.64 -16.78 9.07
C GLN A 149 15.44 -16.88 10.38
N LEU A 150 15.01 -16.13 11.40
CA LEU A 150 15.60 -16.19 12.74
C LEU A 150 14.99 -17.27 13.64
N ASN A 151 14.09 -18.13 13.12
CA ASN A 151 13.31 -19.10 13.88
C ASN A 151 12.55 -18.46 15.05
N ARG A 152 11.99 -17.26 14.82
CA ARG A 152 11.17 -16.52 15.78
C ARG A 152 9.78 -16.26 15.21
N LYS A 153 8.83 -15.93 16.08
CA LYS A 153 7.53 -15.41 15.64
C LYS A 153 7.59 -13.89 15.56
N TYR A 154 6.91 -13.32 14.59
CA TYR A 154 6.88 -11.88 14.39
C TYR A 154 6.19 -11.14 15.55
N ASP A 155 5.13 -11.72 16.10
CA ASP A 155 4.37 -11.22 17.25
C ASP A 155 5.08 -11.38 18.61
N GLU A 156 6.25 -12.03 18.61
CA GLU A 156 7.13 -12.16 19.79
C GLU A 156 8.47 -11.43 19.60
N SER A 157 8.63 -10.68 18.52
CA SER A 157 9.90 -10.07 18.11
C SER A 157 9.78 -8.57 17.85
N ASN A 158 10.90 -7.88 18.01
CA ASN A 158 11.02 -6.44 17.70
C ASN A 158 11.95 -6.25 16.52
N PHE A 159 11.57 -5.34 15.61
CA PHE A 159 12.33 -5.00 14.40
C PHE A 159 12.33 -3.50 14.14
N ILE A 160 13.40 -3.00 13.57
CA ILE A 160 13.38 -1.76 12.79
C ILE A 160 13.35 -2.19 11.32
N VAL A 161 12.30 -1.79 10.61
CA VAL A 161 12.14 -2.12 9.18
C VAL A 161 12.26 -0.85 8.36
N ILE A 162 13.15 -0.89 7.38
CA ILE A 162 13.42 0.24 6.49
C ILE A 162 13.00 -0.17 5.09
N HIS A 163 12.01 0.53 4.53
CA HIS A 163 11.65 0.46 3.13
C HIS A 163 12.30 1.63 2.39
N ILE A 164 13.12 1.33 1.39
CA ILE A 164 13.76 2.32 0.52
C ILE A 164 13.26 2.12 -0.90
N GLY A 165 12.60 3.14 -1.45
CA GLY A 165 12.02 3.13 -2.79
C GLY A 165 11.79 4.55 -3.28
N GLY A 166 10.75 4.80 -4.06
CA GLY A 166 10.31 6.15 -4.43
C GLY A 166 9.97 7.04 -3.22
N GLY A 167 9.52 6.42 -2.13
CA GLY A 167 9.46 7.00 -0.79
C GLY A 167 10.26 6.14 0.18
N ILE A 168 10.63 6.69 1.34
CA ILE A 168 11.34 5.98 2.41
C ILE A 168 10.47 5.97 3.66
N SER A 169 10.21 4.77 4.19
CA SER A 169 9.55 4.64 5.49
C SER A 169 10.37 3.77 6.43
N ILE A 170 10.51 4.22 7.67
CA ILE A 170 11.25 3.57 8.73
C ILE A 170 10.24 3.29 9.85
N GLY A 171 9.99 2.03 10.14
CA GLY A 171 9.02 1.60 11.15
C GLY A 171 9.68 0.87 12.30
N ALA A 172 9.29 1.23 13.52
CA ALA A 172 9.59 0.49 14.74
C ALA A 172 8.48 -0.55 14.95
N HIS A 173 8.83 -1.82 14.83
CA HIS A 173 7.93 -2.94 15.03
C HIS A 173 8.16 -3.56 16.40
N GLU A 174 7.13 -3.59 17.22
CA GLU A 174 7.14 -4.24 18.52
C GLU A 174 6.06 -5.32 18.54
N LYS A 175 6.46 -6.58 18.76
CA LYS A 175 5.54 -7.74 18.94
C LYS A 175 4.41 -7.77 17.91
N GLY A 176 4.76 -7.62 16.63
CA GLY A 176 3.81 -7.69 15.51
C GLY A 176 3.10 -6.39 15.14
N LYS A 177 3.28 -5.32 15.92
CA LYS A 177 2.66 -4.00 15.67
C LYS A 177 3.69 -2.98 15.24
N VAL A 178 3.31 -2.04 14.39
CA VAL A 178 4.13 -0.89 14.01
C VAL A 178 3.81 0.27 14.94
N ILE A 179 4.59 0.41 16.03
CA ILE A 179 4.32 1.34 17.11
C ILE A 179 4.77 2.77 16.85
N ASP A 180 5.67 2.97 15.90
CA ASP A 180 6.08 4.28 15.38
C ASP A 180 6.57 4.14 13.94
N VAL A 181 6.24 5.12 13.10
CA VAL A 181 6.67 5.18 11.71
C VAL A 181 6.55 6.60 11.17
N ASN A 182 7.42 7.00 10.26
CA ASN A 182 7.29 8.27 9.57
C ASN A 182 6.17 8.23 8.51
N ASN A 183 5.50 9.37 8.33
CA ASN A 183 4.46 9.54 7.31
C ASN A 183 5.10 9.83 5.94
N VAL A 184 5.27 8.80 5.13
CA VAL A 184 5.94 8.91 3.83
C VAL A 184 5.12 9.65 2.77
N ILE A 185 3.80 9.75 2.93
CA ILE A 185 2.93 10.39 1.93
C ILE A 185 2.92 11.91 2.10
N ASP A 186 2.83 12.39 3.34
CA ASP A 186 2.71 13.81 3.65
C ASP A 186 4.09 14.49 3.82
N GLY A 187 5.20 13.76 3.59
CA GLY A 187 6.55 14.33 3.52
C GLY A 187 7.35 14.25 4.81
N ASP A 188 6.93 13.43 5.80
CA ASP A 188 7.71 13.18 7.01
C ASP A 188 8.85 12.18 6.74
N GLY A 189 9.96 12.33 7.43
CA GLY A 189 11.10 11.44 7.39
C GLY A 189 12.18 11.81 6.36
N PRO A 190 12.99 10.84 5.91
CA PRO A 190 14.10 11.09 5.00
C PRO A 190 13.66 11.56 3.61
N MET A 191 14.49 12.38 2.97
CA MET A 191 14.37 12.69 1.55
C MET A 191 14.45 11.40 0.71
N ALA A 192 13.62 11.31 -0.31
CA ALA A 192 13.54 10.17 -1.22
C ALA A 192 13.36 10.64 -2.68
N PRO A 193 13.53 9.77 -3.70
CA PRO A 193 13.45 10.17 -5.10
C PRO A 193 12.18 10.93 -5.49
N THR A 194 11.05 10.70 -4.81
CA THR A 194 9.77 11.35 -5.11
C THR A 194 9.17 12.13 -3.93
N ARG A 195 9.95 12.36 -2.87
CA ARG A 195 9.51 13.04 -1.64
C ARG A 195 10.61 13.95 -1.10
N ALA A 196 10.25 15.15 -0.71
CA ALA A 196 11.19 16.12 -0.15
C ALA A 196 11.76 15.68 1.22
N GLY A 197 11.00 14.86 1.96
CA GLY A 197 11.33 14.54 3.35
C GLY A 197 10.94 15.66 4.30
N SER A 198 11.39 15.55 5.56
CA SER A 198 11.17 16.59 6.55
C SER A 198 11.92 17.86 6.19
N ILE A 199 11.19 18.97 6.09
CA ILE A 199 11.71 20.30 5.79
C ILE A 199 11.46 21.21 6.98
N PRO A 200 12.38 22.13 7.35
CA PRO A 200 12.09 23.17 8.32
C PRO A 200 10.87 23.99 7.91
N VAL A 201 9.91 24.15 8.83
CA VAL A 201 8.63 24.82 8.54
C VAL A 201 8.84 26.26 8.07
N GLU A 202 9.82 26.99 8.67
CA GLU A 202 10.18 28.36 8.29
C GLU A 202 10.56 28.45 6.81
N ALA A 203 11.40 27.51 6.32
CA ALA A 203 11.79 27.47 4.91
C ALA A 203 10.59 27.25 3.96
N VAL A 204 9.56 26.54 4.40
CA VAL A 204 8.32 26.35 3.61
C VAL A 204 7.49 27.63 3.59
N ILE A 205 7.39 28.32 4.73
CA ILE A 205 6.67 29.61 4.84
C ILE A 205 7.32 30.65 3.94
N ASP A 206 8.65 30.71 3.90
CA ASP A 206 9.41 31.66 3.08
C ASP A 206 9.24 31.42 1.56
N LEU A 207 8.82 30.21 1.15
CA LEU A 207 8.56 29.85 -0.24
C LEU A 207 7.12 30.14 -0.70
N CYS A 208 6.20 30.41 0.22
CA CYS A 208 4.79 30.67 -0.07
C CYS A 208 4.49 32.18 -0.15
#